data_1fd034d85d3003682c6d0c5ebda6413c
#
_entry.id   1fd034d85d3003682c6d0c5ebda6413c
#
_cell.length_a   1.000
_cell.length_b   1.000
_cell.length_c   1.000
_cell.angle_alpha   90.00
_cell.angle_beta   90.00
_cell.angle_gamma   90.00
#
_symmetry.space_group_name_H-M   'P 1'
#
loop_
_entity.id
_entity.type
_entity.pdbx_description
1 polymer ?
#
loop_
_entity_poly.entity_id
_entity_poly.type
_entity_poly.pdbx_seq_one_letter_code
_entity_poly.pdbx_strand_id
1 'polypeptide(L)'
;MVASVANNGKKFRGLRPMEPSRDLRQVAALIEEAFADQLDFRGQQALRELKAVSRLGPLLWLLDRLSPEFHETFSGFVWVEESRVVGNVTVNRSIWRSRRWFISNVAVERGYQGRGIARELMQAAIGMARDKRGESVTLQVRADNMPALKLYRDLGFEELMGATELQLERVGQVAFVPAEGFTLRQRDYSEWHKEYELARAATPASEQQARPIRKEDFRKGFGDRVVDWLGDIFTGQRTYRLAVDEGDRFIATLTVRASWLWGRHRLEIMVHPDYRGQVEEMLVTTALALLGNYPGQGVAVKMSTSYQEAIEILKRYGFVEEKTLVQMRLNL
;
A
#
# COMPACT_ATOMS: atom_id res chain seq x y z
N MET A 1 26.76 -18.17 8.95
CA MET A 1 28.23 -17.94 8.93
C MET A 1 28.55 -17.21 7.64
N VAL A 2 28.62 -15.88 7.68
CA VAL A 2 28.96 -15.07 6.50
C VAL A 2 30.46 -14.85 6.55
N ALA A 3 31.16 -15.48 5.61
CA ALA A 3 32.61 -15.38 5.52
C ALA A 3 33.00 -13.96 5.05
N SER A 4 33.60 -13.17 5.93
CA SER A 4 34.36 -11.98 5.59
C SER A 4 35.68 -12.44 4.94
N VAL A 5 35.71 -12.44 3.63
CA VAL A 5 36.99 -12.63 2.89
C VAL A 5 37.50 -11.25 2.50
N ALA A 6 38.48 -10.77 3.26
CA ALA A 6 39.34 -9.69 2.82
C ALA A 6 40.05 -10.14 1.55
N ASN A 7 39.79 -9.53 0.42
CA ASN A 7 40.40 -9.94 -0.87
C ASN A 7 41.25 -8.83 -1.44
N ASN A 8 42.48 -9.16 -1.64
CA ASN A 8 43.55 -8.43 -2.34
C ASN A 8 43.08 -7.90 -3.70
N GLY A 9 42.84 -6.59 -3.83
CA GLY A 9 42.82 -5.90 -5.13
C GLY A 9 41.64 -6.20 -6.08
N LYS A 10 40.81 -7.24 -5.84
CA LYS A 10 39.61 -7.52 -6.61
C LYS A 10 38.41 -6.75 -6.02
N LYS A 11 37.79 -5.90 -6.82
CA LYS A 11 36.56 -5.23 -6.47
C LYS A 11 35.51 -6.25 -6.01
N PHE A 12 34.85 -5.99 -4.87
CA PHE A 12 33.86 -6.91 -4.29
C PHE A 12 32.72 -7.15 -5.30
N ARG A 13 32.35 -8.42 -5.47
CA ARG A 13 31.22 -8.88 -6.26
C ARG A 13 30.36 -9.80 -5.40
N GLY A 14 29.07 -9.56 -5.32
CA GLY A 14 28.13 -10.45 -4.65
C GLY A 14 27.18 -9.76 -3.68
N LEU A 15 26.52 -10.59 -2.89
CA LEU A 15 25.53 -10.21 -1.89
C LEU A 15 26.21 -9.75 -0.59
N ARG A 16 25.71 -8.65 -0.01
CA ARG A 16 26.06 -8.21 1.35
C ARG A 16 24.93 -7.43 2.00
N PRO A 17 24.94 -7.27 3.34
CA PRO A 17 24.06 -6.33 4.02
C PRO A 17 24.19 -4.92 3.45
N MET A 18 23.08 -4.19 3.41
CA MET A 18 23.07 -2.78 3.00
C MET A 18 23.68 -1.91 4.11
N GLU A 19 24.57 -1.03 3.73
CA GLU A 19 25.15 0.02 4.58
C GLU A 19 24.55 1.38 4.18
N PRO A 20 23.59 1.95 4.95
CA PRO A 20 22.86 3.16 4.55
C PRO A 20 23.77 4.32 4.14
N SER A 21 24.82 4.59 4.89
CA SER A 21 25.77 5.67 4.62
C SER A 21 26.52 5.56 3.30
N ARG A 22 26.71 4.34 2.82
CA ARG A 22 27.43 4.02 1.58
C ARG A 22 26.52 3.80 0.40
N ASP A 23 25.42 3.07 0.63
CA ASP A 23 24.64 2.45 -0.46
C ASP A 23 23.36 3.22 -0.79
N LEU A 24 22.80 3.98 0.17
CA LEU A 24 21.45 4.55 0.04
C LEU A 24 21.28 5.40 -1.21
N ARG A 25 22.33 6.12 -1.63
CA ARG A 25 22.29 6.93 -2.86
C ARG A 25 22.17 6.07 -4.12
N GLN A 26 22.90 4.96 -4.18
CA GLN A 26 22.86 4.04 -5.33
C GLN A 26 21.56 3.23 -5.31
N VAL A 27 21.09 2.82 -4.14
CA VAL A 27 19.81 2.15 -3.94
C VAL A 27 18.64 3.06 -4.37
N ALA A 28 18.64 4.34 -4.01
CA ALA A 28 17.62 5.28 -4.44
C ALA A 28 17.59 5.45 -5.97
N ALA A 29 18.76 5.51 -6.62
CA ALA A 29 18.85 5.58 -8.07
C ALA A 29 18.34 4.29 -8.74
N LEU A 30 18.70 3.13 -8.20
CA LEU A 30 18.23 1.83 -8.69
C LEU A 30 16.70 1.68 -8.55
N ILE A 31 16.13 2.11 -7.42
CA ILE A 31 14.68 2.10 -7.20
C ILE A 31 13.99 3.03 -8.21
N GLU A 32 14.52 4.23 -8.43
CA GLU A 32 13.98 5.16 -9.41
C GLU A 32 13.95 4.55 -10.81
N GLU A 33 15.05 3.95 -11.25
CA GLU A 33 15.15 3.30 -12.55
C GLU A 33 14.20 2.09 -12.65
N ALA A 34 14.18 1.24 -11.63
CA ALA A 34 13.38 0.02 -11.65
C ALA A 34 11.87 0.25 -11.61
N PHE A 35 11.43 1.36 -11.01
CA PHE A 35 10.02 1.68 -10.78
C PHE A 35 9.58 3.01 -11.43
N ALA A 36 10.37 3.58 -12.34
CA ALA A 36 10.11 4.89 -12.96
C ALA A 36 8.67 5.05 -13.49
N ASP A 37 8.16 4.02 -14.18
CA ASP A 37 6.84 4.01 -14.79
C ASP A 37 5.73 3.50 -13.83
N GLN A 38 6.07 3.18 -12.58
CA GLN A 38 5.17 2.49 -11.65
C GLN A 38 4.85 3.29 -10.38
N LEU A 39 5.63 4.36 -10.11
CA LEU A 39 5.47 5.16 -8.91
C LEU A 39 4.30 6.14 -9.06
N ASP A 40 3.29 5.95 -8.22
CA ASP A 40 2.26 6.96 -7.99
C ASP A 40 2.82 8.19 -7.24
N PHE A 41 2.00 9.20 -7.02
CA PHE A 41 2.40 10.42 -6.32
C PHE A 41 3.05 10.15 -4.96
N ARG A 42 2.54 9.17 -4.19
CA ARG A 42 3.10 8.80 -2.88
C ARG A 42 4.44 8.08 -3.03
N GLY A 43 4.56 7.20 -4.00
CA GLY A 43 5.82 6.53 -4.33
C GLY A 43 6.88 7.52 -4.77
N GLN A 44 6.53 8.51 -5.58
CA GLN A 44 7.41 9.61 -5.98
C GLN A 44 7.82 10.50 -4.79
N GLN A 45 6.90 10.76 -3.86
CA GLN A 45 7.22 11.50 -2.64
C GLN A 45 8.19 10.70 -1.76
N ALA A 46 7.91 9.43 -1.50
CA ALA A 46 8.80 8.56 -0.72
C ALA A 46 10.19 8.45 -1.36
N LEU A 47 10.28 8.37 -2.70
CA LEU A 47 11.54 8.37 -3.41
C LEU A 47 12.29 9.71 -3.27
N ARG A 48 11.58 10.84 -3.32
CA ARG A 48 12.19 12.18 -3.05
C ARG A 48 12.73 12.28 -1.64
N GLU A 49 11.99 11.79 -0.65
CA GLU A 49 12.43 11.74 0.76
C GLU A 49 13.66 10.83 0.90
N LEU A 50 13.66 9.65 0.29
CA LEU A 50 14.80 8.74 0.27
C LEU A 50 16.04 9.39 -0.35
N LYS A 51 15.88 10.11 -1.46
CA LYS A 51 16.96 10.88 -2.10
C LYS A 51 17.44 12.02 -1.22
N ALA A 52 16.54 12.73 -0.54
CA ALA A 52 16.93 13.81 0.38
C ALA A 52 17.75 13.25 1.54
N VAL A 53 17.30 12.18 2.17
CA VAL A 53 18.02 11.46 3.23
C VAL A 53 19.38 10.97 2.72
N SER A 54 19.45 10.40 1.52
CA SER A 54 20.70 9.88 0.95
C SER A 54 21.81 10.95 0.73
N ARG A 55 21.42 12.23 0.73
CA ARG A 55 22.37 13.36 0.60
C ARG A 55 23.01 13.79 1.92
N LEU A 56 22.51 13.28 3.05
CA LEU A 56 23.00 13.65 4.38
C LEU A 56 24.40 13.06 4.71
N GLY A 57 24.97 12.21 3.81
CA GLY A 57 26.36 11.76 3.87
C GLY A 57 26.84 11.28 5.24
N PRO A 58 27.85 11.96 5.85
CA PRO A 58 28.41 11.55 7.14
C PRO A 58 27.41 11.54 8.31
N LEU A 59 26.34 12.36 8.23
CA LEU A 59 25.30 12.38 9.25
C LEU A 59 24.50 11.06 9.25
N LEU A 60 24.34 10.40 8.10
CA LEU A 60 23.72 9.07 8.02
C LEU A 60 24.49 8.02 8.80
N TRP A 61 25.83 8.04 8.73
CA TRP A 61 26.65 7.14 9.51
C TRP A 61 26.46 7.35 11.02
N LEU A 62 26.34 8.59 11.45
CA LEU A 62 26.07 8.91 12.85
C LEU A 62 24.67 8.46 13.28
N LEU A 63 23.65 8.70 12.47
CA LEU A 63 22.28 8.28 12.71
C LEU A 63 22.13 6.76 12.73
N ASP A 64 22.77 6.06 11.81
CA ASP A 64 22.80 4.59 11.74
C ASP A 64 23.42 3.97 13.01
N ARG A 65 24.41 4.65 13.59
CA ARG A 65 25.09 4.18 14.80
C ARG A 65 24.37 4.54 16.09
N LEU A 66 23.66 5.66 16.13
CA LEU A 66 23.01 6.18 17.33
C LEU A 66 21.53 5.79 17.44
N SER A 67 20.87 5.48 16.34
CA SER A 67 19.45 5.16 16.31
C SER A 67 19.22 3.73 15.76
N PRO A 68 18.95 2.76 16.64
CA PRO A 68 18.55 1.41 16.21
C PRO A 68 17.33 1.42 15.31
N GLU A 69 16.41 2.36 15.51
CA GLU A 69 15.20 2.53 14.69
C GLU A 69 15.54 2.94 13.24
N PHE A 70 16.55 3.82 13.09
CA PHE A 70 17.03 4.21 11.76
C PHE A 70 17.66 3.03 11.03
N HIS A 71 18.48 2.25 11.72
CA HIS A 71 19.08 1.04 11.18
C HIS A 71 18.01 0.01 10.75
N GLU A 72 16.96 -0.19 11.57
CA GLU A 72 15.85 -1.09 11.21
C GLU A 72 15.06 -0.59 10.00
N THR A 73 14.91 0.73 9.82
CA THR A 73 14.17 1.33 8.70
C THR A 73 14.85 1.09 7.35
N PHE A 74 16.18 1.10 7.32
CA PHE A 74 16.98 0.91 6.11
C PHE A 74 17.69 -0.45 6.07
N SER A 75 17.16 -1.46 6.78
CA SER A 75 17.76 -2.78 6.76
C SER A 75 17.43 -3.55 5.48
N GLY A 76 18.36 -4.40 5.06
CA GLY A 76 18.21 -5.22 3.86
C GLY A 76 19.53 -5.67 3.28
N PHE A 77 19.51 -5.99 2.00
CA PHE A 77 20.68 -6.50 1.30
C PHE A 77 20.84 -5.82 -0.07
N VAL A 78 22.09 -5.70 -0.48
CA VAL A 78 22.45 -5.23 -1.81
C VAL A 78 23.30 -6.27 -2.55
N TRP A 79 23.13 -6.32 -3.86
CA TRP A 79 24.09 -7.02 -4.74
C TRP A 79 25.02 -6.00 -5.37
N VAL A 80 26.30 -6.24 -5.23
CA VAL A 80 27.35 -5.34 -5.71
C VAL A 80 28.13 -5.99 -6.82
N GLU A 81 28.34 -5.25 -7.89
CA GLU A 81 29.27 -5.59 -8.99
C GLU A 81 30.28 -4.46 -9.13
N GLU A 82 31.56 -4.75 -8.97
CA GLU A 82 32.65 -3.79 -9.13
C GLU A 82 32.45 -2.45 -8.37
N SER A 83 31.97 -2.54 -7.13
CA SER A 83 31.64 -1.38 -6.25
C SER A 83 30.35 -0.63 -6.61
N ARG A 84 29.57 -1.10 -7.58
CA ARG A 84 28.26 -0.55 -7.95
C ARG A 84 27.13 -1.44 -7.44
N VAL A 85 26.13 -0.85 -6.84
CA VAL A 85 24.91 -1.55 -6.42
C VAL A 85 24.04 -1.79 -7.65
N VAL A 86 23.85 -3.06 -8.01
CA VAL A 86 23.04 -3.49 -9.15
C VAL A 86 21.80 -4.28 -8.74
N GLY A 87 21.65 -4.56 -7.44
CA GLY A 87 20.45 -5.20 -6.88
C GLY A 87 20.20 -4.75 -5.45
N ASN A 88 18.94 -4.70 -5.05
CA ASN A 88 18.50 -4.31 -3.70
C ASN A 88 17.28 -5.09 -3.26
N VAL A 89 17.20 -5.33 -1.95
CA VAL A 89 16.01 -5.74 -1.22
C VAL A 89 15.97 -5.04 0.13
N THR A 90 14.84 -4.45 0.48
CA THR A 90 14.60 -3.83 1.79
C THR A 90 13.77 -4.77 2.66
N VAL A 91 14.12 -4.89 3.92
CA VAL A 91 13.46 -5.79 4.89
C VAL A 91 13.14 -5.03 6.15
N ASN A 92 11.87 -4.81 6.42
CA ASN A 92 11.41 -4.04 7.57
C ASN A 92 10.54 -4.89 8.51
N ARG A 93 10.57 -4.60 9.81
CA ARG A 93 9.56 -5.11 10.71
C ARG A 93 8.23 -4.40 10.49
N SER A 94 7.13 -5.10 10.67
CA SER A 94 5.83 -4.45 10.77
C SER A 94 5.83 -3.50 11.98
N ILE A 95 5.34 -2.26 11.80
CA ILE A 95 5.30 -1.17 12.80
C ILE A 95 4.63 -1.60 14.13
N TRP A 96 3.82 -2.64 14.12
CA TRP A 96 2.98 -3.09 15.24
C TRP A 96 3.64 -4.12 16.17
N ARG A 97 4.96 -4.14 16.32
CA ARG A 97 5.68 -5.11 17.18
C ARG A 97 5.32 -6.59 16.94
N SER A 98 4.70 -6.90 15.80
CA SER A 98 4.43 -8.28 15.41
C SER A 98 5.74 -8.92 14.94
N ARG A 99 5.84 -10.25 15.08
CA ARG A 99 6.93 -11.04 14.50
C ARG A 99 6.77 -11.19 12.98
N ARG A 100 6.11 -10.20 12.34
CA ARG A 100 5.85 -10.14 10.91
C ARG A 100 6.82 -9.18 10.26
N TRP A 101 7.36 -9.60 9.13
CA TRP A 101 8.32 -8.85 8.34
C TRP A 101 7.70 -8.44 7.01
N PHE A 102 8.17 -7.35 6.47
CA PHE A 102 7.75 -6.84 5.18
C PHE A 102 8.98 -6.69 4.27
N ILE A 103 8.92 -7.28 3.07
CA ILE A 103 9.92 -7.12 2.03
C ILE A 103 9.41 -6.12 1.01
N SER A 104 10.26 -5.16 0.67
CA SER A 104 9.98 -4.12 -0.32
C SER A 104 11.21 -3.81 -1.18
N ASN A 105 11.02 -2.98 -2.20
CA ASN A 105 12.08 -2.48 -3.06
C ASN A 105 13.00 -3.58 -3.63
N VAL A 106 12.40 -4.72 -4.01
CA VAL A 106 13.16 -5.78 -4.72
C VAL A 106 13.43 -5.28 -6.13
N ALA A 107 14.65 -4.87 -6.39
CA ALA A 107 15.05 -4.29 -7.66
C ALA A 107 16.38 -4.90 -8.14
N VAL A 108 16.48 -5.15 -9.44
CA VAL A 108 17.72 -5.55 -10.11
C VAL A 108 17.83 -4.75 -11.40
N GLU A 109 18.98 -4.11 -11.59
CA GLU A 109 19.29 -3.34 -12.79
C GLU A 109 19.10 -4.18 -14.06
N ARG A 110 18.50 -3.59 -15.11
CA ARG A 110 18.11 -4.32 -16.34
C ARG A 110 19.21 -5.19 -16.92
N GLY A 111 20.46 -4.70 -16.98
CA GLY A 111 21.60 -5.44 -17.51
C GLY A 111 22.04 -6.66 -16.67
N TYR A 112 21.51 -6.80 -15.47
CA TYR A 112 21.85 -7.87 -14.53
C TYR A 112 20.68 -8.81 -14.22
N GLN A 113 19.50 -8.56 -14.80
CA GLN A 113 18.35 -9.45 -14.65
C GLN A 113 18.60 -10.82 -15.29
N GLY A 114 17.83 -11.82 -14.87
CA GLY A 114 17.98 -13.21 -15.38
C GLY A 114 19.18 -13.99 -14.84
N ARG A 115 20.01 -13.39 -13.96
CA ARG A 115 21.21 -14.01 -13.38
C ARG A 115 21.02 -14.60 -11.99
N GLY A 116 19.79 -14.72 -11.51
CA GLY A 116 19.48 -15.24 -10.17
C GLY A 116 19.61 -14.24 -9.02
N ILE A 117 20.10 -13.01 -9.26
CA ILE A 117 20.37 -11.99 -8.23
C ILE A 117 19.13 -11.72 -7.36
N ALA A 118 17.94 -11.55 -7.95
CA ALA A 118 16.73 -11.33 -7.19
C ALA A 118 16.39 -12.49 -6.24
N ARG A 119 16.65 -13.74 -6.66
CA ARG A 119 16.44 -14.94 -5.83
C ARG A 119 17.39 -14.94 -4.64
N GLU A 120 18.66 -14.65 -4.83
CA GLU A 120 19.63 -14.59 -3.74
C GLU A 120 19.33 -13.46 -2.75
N LEU A 121 18.94 -12.28 -3.24
CA LEU A 121 18.48 -11.17 -2.41
C LEU A 121 17.26 -11.57 -1.56
N MET A 122 16.27 -12.21 -2.16
CA MET A 122 15.07 -12.66 -1.45
C MET A 122 15.38 -13.75 -0.43
N GLN A 123 16.25 -14.71 -0.76
CA GLN A 123 16.67 -15.76 0.18
C GLN A 123 17.41 -15.17 1.39
N ALA A 124 18.29 -14.19 1.19
CA ALA A 124 18.94 -13.48 2.28
C ALA A 124 17.95 -12.71 3.16
N ALA A 125 16.98 -12.04 2.56
CA ALA A 125 15.93 -11.33 3.26
C ALA A 125 15.05 -12.26 4.11
N ILE A 126 14.66 -13.41 3.56
CA ILE A 126 13.92 -14.46 4.26
C ILE A 126 14.77 -15.05 5.40
N GLY A 127 16.05 -15.33 5.15
CA GLY A 127 17.00 -15.82 6.15
C GLY A 127 17.11 -14.87 7.33
N MET A 128 17.27 -13.57 7.07
CA MET A 128 17.32 -12.55 8.12
C MET A 128 16.04 -12.51 8.96
N ALA A 129 14.87 -12.65 8.36
CA ALA A 129 13.61 -12.69 9.08
C ALA A 129 13.51 -13.93 9.97
N ARG A 130 13.99 -15.10 9.50
CA ARG A 130 14.07 -16.35 10.28
C ARG A 130 15.02 -16.24 11.47
N ASP A 131 16.22 -15.71 11.24
CA ASP A 131 17.24 -15.53 12.30
C ASP A 131 16.72 -14.62 13.42
N LYS A 132 15.89 -13.65 13.06
CA LYS A 132 15.21 -12.75 14.01
C LYS A 132 13.88 -13.30 14.55
N ARG A 133 13.65 -14.61 14.42
CA ARG A 133 12.44 -15.32 14.90
C ARG A 133 11.14 -14.74 14.39
N GLY A 134 11.13 -14.33 13.12
CA GLY A 134 9.92 -13.91 12.40
C GLY A 134 8.92 -15.06 12.30
N GLU A 135 7.64 -14.74 12.26
CA GLU A 135 6.55 -15.70 12.02
C GLU A 135 6.16 -15.75 10.54
N SER A 136 6.26 -14.62 9.89
CA SER A 136 5.93 -14.50 8.47
C SER A 136 6.61 -13.31 7.80
N VAL A 137 6.77 -13.45 6.51
CA VAL A 137 7.21 -12.37 5.61
C VAL A 137 6.10 -12.06 4.63
N THR A 138 5.79 -10.79 4.44
CA THR A 138 4.82 -10.33 3.46
C THR A 138 5.49 -9.40 2.44
N LEU A 139 4.95 -9.33 1.24
CA LEU A 139 5.34 -8.40 0.19
C LEU A 139 4.13 -8.00 -0.64
N GLN A 140 4.27 -6.95 -1.44
CA GLN A 140 3.32 -6.55 -2.46
C GLN A 140 3.98 -6.55 -3.83
N VAL A 141 3.25 -7.03 -4.83
CA VAL A 141 3.71 -7.10 -6.21
C VAL A 141 2.57 -6.73 -7.16
N ARG A 142 2.89 -6.14 -8.30
CA ARG A 142 1.89 -5.89 -9.34
C ARG A 142 1.44 -7.21 -9.96
N ALA A 143 0.14 -7.33 -10.21
CA ALA A 143 -0.45 -8.53 -10.81
C ALA A 143 0.07 -8.81 -12.24
N ASP A 144 0.53 -7.77 -12.95
CA ASP A 144 1.12 -7.86 -14.29
C ASP A 144 2.64 -8.17 -14.27
N ASN A 145 3.29 -8.17 -13.10
CA ASN A 145 4.72 -8.50 -12.98
C ASN A 145 4.91 -10.03 -12.85
N MET A 146 4.66 -10.74 -13.97
CA MET A 146 4.73 -12.20 -14.02
C MET A 146 6.09 -12.78 -13.59
N PRO A 147 7.27 -12.18 -13.96
CA PRO A 147 8.56 -12.67 -13.48
C PRO A 147 8.71 -12.62 -11.95
N ALA A 148 8.27 -11.53 -11.31
CA ALA A 148 8.33 -11.41 -9.86
C ALA A 148 7.34 -12.36 -9.16
N LEU A 149 6.10 -12.46 -9.65
CA LEU A 149 5.11 -13.41 -9.14
C LEU A 149 5.62 -14.85 -9.18
N LYS A 150 6.22 -15.25 -10.31
CA LYS A 150 6.84 -16.58 -10.43
C LYS A 150 7.95 -16.77 -9.41
N LEU A 151 8.86 -15.80 -9.28
CA LEU A 151 9.95 -15.87 -8.31
C LEU A 151 9.42 -16.06 -6.88
N TYR A 152 8.39 -15.29 -6.48
CA TYR A 152 7.85 -15.36 -5.12
C TYR A 152 7.10 -16.67 -4.86
N ARG A 153 6.31 -17.16 -5.82
CA ARG A 153 5.69 -18.50 -5.73
C ARG A 153 6.73 -19.60 -5.61
N ASP A 154 7.81 -19.55 -6.42
CA ASP A 154 8.93 -20.51 -6.35
C ASP A 154 9.66 -20.48 -4.98
N LEU A 155 9.61 -19.35 -4.26
CA LEU A 155 10.16 -19.20 -2.92
C LEU A 155 9.16 -19.59 -1.82
N GLY A 156 7.96 -20.05 -2.18
CA GLY A 156 6.93 -20.52 -1.26
C GLY A 156 5.98 -19.44 -0.74
N PHE A 157 5.97 -18.24 -1.36
CA PHE A 157 4.97 -17.23 -1.04
C PHE A 157 3.62 -17.62 -1.62
N GLU A 158 2.58 -17.47 -0.80
CA GLU A 158 1.18 -17.64 -1.17
C GLU A 158 0.47 -16.30 -1.33
N GLU A 159 -0.45 -16.20 -2.27
CA GLU A 159 -1.27 -15.02 -2.46
C GLU A 159 -2.32 -14.93 -1.36
N LEU A 160 -2.40 -13.79 -0.69
CA LEU A 160 -3.38 -13.55 0.37
C LEU A 160 -4.58 -12.76 -0.12
N MET A 161 -4.32 -11.69 -0.83
CA MET A 161 -5.32 -10.73 -1.27
C MET A 161 -4.81 -9.90 -2.46
N GLY A 162 -5.73 -9.43 -3.26
CA GLY A 162 -5.47 -8.45 -4.30
C GLY A 162 -6.22 -7.15 -4.03
N ALA A 163 -5.68 -6.05 -4.48
CA ALA A 163 -6.37 -4.77 -4.47
C ALA A 163 -6.15 -4.05 -5.79
N THR A 164 -7.24 -3.67 -6.42
CA THR A 164 -7.24 -2.91 -7.67
C THR A 164 -7.45 -1.44 -7.37
N GLU A 165 -6.61 -0.60 -7.90
CA GLU A 165 -6.79 0.86 -7.93
C GLU A 165 -7.45 1.23 -9.26
N LEU A 166 -8.64 1.83 -9.16
CA LEU A 166 -9.39 2.34 -10.31
C LEU A 166 -9.39 3.86 -10.27
N GLN A 167 -9.36 4.47 -11.44
CA GLN A 167 -9.35 5.92 -11.60
C GLN A 167 -10.37 6.36 -12.63
N LEU A 168 -11.03 7.48 -12.33
CA LEU A 168 -11.83 8.26 -13.26
C LEU A 168 -11.12 9.58 -13.48
N GLU A 169 -10.82 9.95 -14.72
CA GLU A 169 -10.06 11.18 -15.01
C GLU A 169 -10.84 12.46 -14.71
N ARG A 170 -12.12 12.46 -15.01
CA ARG A 170 -13.03 13.59 -14.79
C ARG A 170 -14.38 13.12 -14.32
N VAL A 171 -14.94 13.82 -13.35
CA VAL A 171 -16.32 13.60 -12.92
C VAL A 171 -17.25 14.26 -13.92
N GLY A 172 -18.07 13.45 -14.60
CA GLY A 172 -19.16 13.93 -15.44
C GLY A 172 -20.43 14.19 -14.62
N GLN A 173 -21.44 14.75 -15.27
CA GLN A 173 -22.78 14.83 -14.70
C GLN A 173 -23.37 13.42 -14.68
N VAL A 174 -23.68 12.92 -13.48
CA VAL A 174 -24.27 11.61 -13.27
C VAL A 174 -25.58 11.78 -12.52
N ALA A 175 -26.65 11.21 -13.09
CA ALA A 175 -27.94 11.17 -12.41
C ALA A 175 -27.85 10.19 -11.23
N PHE A 176 -28.44 10.56 -10.10
CA PHE A 176 -28.57 9.68 -8.96
C PHE A 176 -29.47 8.49 -9.30
N VAL A 177 -29.01 7.29 -9.00
CA VAL A 177 -29.78 6.03 -9.17
C VAL A 177 -30.13 5.51 -7.77
N PRO A 178 -31.40 5.53 -7.39
CA PRO A 178 -31.83 5.00 -6.09
C PRO A 178 -31.72 3.46 -6.08
N ALA A 179 -31.47 2.89 -4.92
CA ALA A 179 -31.64 1.46 -4.67
C ALA A 179 -33.00 1.25 -3.96
N GLU A 180 -33.83 0.39 -4.51
CA GLU A 180 -35.17 0.15 -3.98
C GLU A 180 -35.10 -0.44 -2.58
N GLY A 181 -35.86 0.15 -1.63
CA GLY A 181 -35.87 -0.26 -0.23
C GLY A 181 -34.69 0.22 0.61
N PHE A 182 -33.72 0.95 0.05
CA PHE A 182 -32.54 1.44 0.78
C PHE A 182 -32.47 2.97 0.78
N THR A 183 -32.07 3.52 1.93
CA THR A 183 -31.90 4.97 2.10
C THR A 183 -30.48 5.26 2.58
N LEU A 184 -29.80 6.16 1.87
CA LEU A 184 -28.47 6.63 2.22
C LEU A 184 -28.59 7.87 3.11
N ARG A 185 -27.95 7.85 4.27
CA ARG A 185 -27.92 8.97 5.20
C ARG A 185 -26.51 9.34 5.64
N GLN A 186 -26.37 10.51 6.20
CA GLN A 186 -25.13 10.90 6.85
C GLN A 186 -24.93 10.06 8.13
N ARG A 187 -23.71 9.55 8.34
CA ARG A 187 -23.35 8.82 9.56
C ARG A 187 -22.52 9.67 10.51
N ASP A 188 -22.70 9.44 11.80
CA ASP A 188 -21.96 10.09 12.86
C ASP A 188 -20.74 9.26 13.31
N TYR A 189 -19.75 9.94 13.89
CA TYR A 189 -18.58 9.27 14.47
C TYR A 189 -18.90 8.38 15.68
N SER A 190 -20.01 8.63 16.37
CA SER A 190 -20.46 7.79 17.49
C SER A 190 -20.88 6.39 17.05
N GLU A 191 -21.23 6.23 15.78
CA GLU A 191 -21.67 4.97 15.18
C GLU A 191 -20.48 4.08 14.71
N TRP A 192 -19.27 4.37 15.18
CA TRP A 192 -18.05 3.64 14.79
C TRP A 192 -18.17 2.12 15.01
N HIS A 193 -18.93 1.67 15.99
CA HIS A 193 -19.14 0.25 16.27
C HIS A 193 -19.88 -0.46 15.13
N LYS A 194 -20.88 0.18 14.52
CA LYS A 194 -21.60 -0.36 13.35
C LYS A 194 -20.67 -0.45 12.13
N GLU A 195 -19.80 0.57 11.94
CA GLU A 195 -18.80 0.55 10.88
C GLU A 195 -17.75 -0.54 11.08
N TYR A 196 -17.30 -0.74 12.32
CA TYR A 196 -16.39 -1.82 12.67
C TYR A 196 -16.99 -3.21 12.39
N GLU A 197 -18.25 -3.46 12.77
CA GLU A 197 -18.90 -4.74 12.49
C GLU A 197 -19.11 -4.94 10.98
N LEU A 198 -19.49 -3.90 10.24
CA LEU A 198 -19.57 -3.95 8.78
C LEU A 198 -18.20 -4.27 8.16
N ALA A 199 -17.13 -3.64 8.62
CA ALA A 199 -15.79 -3.88 8.12
C ALA A 199 -15.36 -5.34 8.33
N ARG A 200 -15.68 -5.92 9.49
CA ARG A 200 -15.43 -7.33 9.77
C ARG A 200 -16.21 -8.28 8.86
N ALA A 201 -17.47 -7.96 8.58
CA ALA A 201 -18.29 -8.76 7.67
C ALA A 201 -17.86 -8.63 6.21
N ALA A 202 -17.54 -7.40 5.77
CA ALA A 202 -17.20 -7.09 4.39
C ALA A 202 -15.80 -7.56 3.97
N THR A 203 -14.87 -7.68 4.94
CA THR A 203 -13.48 -8.06 4.65
C THR A 203 -13.29 -9.57 4.71
N PRO A 204 -12.81 -10.22 3.65
CA PRO A 204 -12.55 -11.66 3.65
C PRO A 204 -11.60 -12.09 4.77
N ALA A 205 -11.76 -13.32 5.28
CA ALA A 205 -10.93 -13.86 6.36
C ALA A 205 -9.44 -13.87 6.03
N SER A 206 -9.07 -14.14 4.78
CA SER A 206 -7.69 -14.08 4.30
C SER A 206 -7.08 -12.68 4.43
N GLU A 207 -7.86 -11.65 4.12
CA GLU A 207 -7.45 -10.25 4.25
C GLU A 207 -7.30 -9.86 5.72
N GLN A 208 -8.22 -10.29 6.59
CA GLN A 208 -8.15 -10.06 8.03
C GLN A 208 -6.92 -10.73 8.67
N GLN A 209 -6.50 -11.89 8.17
CA GLN A 209 -5.26 -12.53 8.60
C GLN A 209 -4.02 -11.72 8.23
N ALA A 210 -4.04 -11.07 7.07
CA ALA A 210 -2.95 -10.20 6.63
C ALA A 210 -2.93 -8.87 7.41
N ARG A 211 -4.09 -8.26 7.56
CA ARG A 211 -4.29 -7.00 8.26
C ARG A 211 -5.52 -7.11 9.18
N PRO A 212 -5.32 -7.43 10.46
CA PRO A 212 -6.43 -7.49 11.42
C PRO A 212 -7.17 -6.17 11.51
N ILE A 213 -8.49 -6.24 11.46
CA ILE A 213 -9.38 -5.09 11.66
C ILE A 213 -9.47 -4.83 13.16
N ARG A 214 -9.09 -3.63 13.59
CA ARG A 214 -9.03 -3.26 15.00
C ARG A 214 -10.10 -2.22 15.31
N LYS A 215 -10.67 -2.30 16.51
CA LYS A 215 -11.66 -1.31 17.01
C LYS A 215 -11.08 0.10 17.05
N GLU A 216 -9.79 0.20 17.38
CA GLU A 216 -9.07 1.46 17.49
C GLU A 216 -9.01 2.22 16.16
N ASP A 217 -9.01 1.51 15.01
CA ASP A 217 -8.99 2.11 13.68
C ASP A 217 -10.30 2.87 13.35
N PHE A 218 -11.39 2.54 14.02
CA PHE A 218 -12.72 3.13 13.83
C PHE A 218 -13.10 4.11 14.93
N ARG A 219 -12.59 3.89 16.16
CA ARG A 219 -12.89 4.71 17.31
C ARG A 219 -12.05 6.00 17.31
N LYS A 220 -12.60 7.08 16.77
CA LYS A 220 -11.96 8.39 16.80
C LYS A 220 -12.37 9.18 18.03
N GLY A 221 -11.38 9.58 18.84
CA GLY A 221 -11.55 10.48 19.96
C GLY A 221 -11.85 11.92 19.52
N PHE A 222 -12.17 12.79 20.47
CA PHE A 222 -12.40 14.22 20.17
C PHE A 222 -11.17 14.87 19.53
N GLY A 223 -9.98 14.57 20.02
CA GLY A 223 -8.72 15.09 19.47
C GLY A 223 -8.52 14.66 18.01
N ASP A 224 -8.79 13.39 17.67
CA ASP A 224 -8.66 12.89 16.32
C ASP A 224 -9.61 13.58 15.34
N ARG A 225 -10.83 13.90 15.80
CA ARG A 225 -11.84 14.64 15.01
C ARG A 225 -11.38 16.07 14.71
N VAL A 226 -10.77 16.73 15.71
CA VAL A 226 -10.23 18.08 15.54
C VAL A 226 -9.04 18.06 14.58
N VAL A 227 -8.17 17.06 14.68
CA VAL A 227 -7.05 16.88 13.75
C VAL A 227 -7.53 16.61 12.32
N ASP A 228 -8.53 15.73 12.15
CA ASP A 228 -9.16 15.49 10.84
C ASP A 228 -9.75 16.78 10.27
N TRP A 229 -10.52 17.52 11.06
CA TRP A 229 -11.15 18.76 10.64
C TRP A 229 -10.13 19.85 10.25
N LEU A 230 -9.09 20.02 11.06
CA LEU A 230 -7.98 20.93 10.73
C LEU A 230 -7.26 20.44 9.47
N GLY A 231 -7.00 19.14 9.36
CA GLY A 231 -6.39 18.54 8.16
C GLY A 231 -7.23 18.80 6.92
N ASP A 232 -8.53 18.61 6.97
CA ASP A 232 -9.46 18.90 5.87
C ASP A 232 -9.40 20.39 5.46
N ILE A 233 -9.35 21.32 6.43
CA ILE A 233 -9.20 22.76 6.15
C ILE A 233 -7.86 23.08 5.51
N PHE A 234 -6.73 22.62 6.09
CA PHE A 234 -5.40 22.95 5.59
C PHE A 234 -5.11 22.32 4.22
N THR A 235 -5.69 21.15 3.95
CA THR A 235 -5.51 20.46 2.66
C THR A 235 -6.56 20.84 1.63
N GLY A 236 -7.54 21.69 1.98
CA GLY A 236 -8.67 22.02 1.13
C GLY A 236 -9.50 20.79 0.76
N GLN A 237 -9.67 19.86 1.69
CA GLN A 237 -10.49 18.66 1.51
C GLN A 237 -11.82 18.79 2.25
N ARG A 238 -12.83 18.07 1.77
CA ARG A 238 -14.09 17.87 2.47
C ARG A 238 -14.47 16.41 2.48
N THR A 239 -14.73 15.87 3.65
CA THR A 239 -15.07 14.46 3.83
C THR A 239 -16.56 14.28 4.07
N TYR A 240 -17.25 13.55 3.19
CA TYR A 240 -18.62 13.10 3.37
C TYR A 240 -18.60 11.66 3.87
N ARG A 241 -19.38 11.38 4.90
CA ARG A 241 -19.51 10.04 5.49
C ARG A 241 -20.97 9.64 5.47
N LEU A 242 -21.29 8.64 4.68
CA LEU A 242 -22.66 8.19 4.46
C LEU A 242 -22.76 6.70 4.80
N ALA A 243 -23.96 6.27 5.20
CA ALA A 243 -24.26 4.87 5.48
C ALA A 243 -25.67 4.50 5.04
N VAL A 244 -25.86 3.22 4.78
CA VAL A 244 -27.16 2.58 4.59
C VAL A 244 -27.38 1.66 5.79
N ASP A 245 -28.52 1.82 6.47
CA ASP A 245 -28.89 0.99 7.61
C ASP A 245 -29.88 -0.10 7.23
N GLU A 246 -29.79 -1.20 7.96
CA GLU A 246 -30.88 -2.16 8.10
C GLU A 246 -31.04 -2.49 9.59
N GLY A 247 -32.13 -2.04 10.18
CA GLY A 247 -32.35 -2.12 11.63
C GLY A 247 -31.26 -1.34 12.38
N ASP A 248 -30.53 -2.01 13.26
CA ASP A 248 -29.46 -1.38 14.06
C ASP A 248 -28.04 -1.61 13.52
N ARG A 249 -27.89 -2.06 12.28
CA ARG A 249 -26.60 -2.31 11.67
C ARG A 249 -26.39 -1.52 10.36
N PHE A 250 -25.14 -1.23 10.03
CA PHE A 250 -24.78 -0.77 8.70
C PHE A 250 -24.70 -1.95 7.73
N ILE A 251 -25.35 -1.82 6.58
CA ILE A 251 -25.19 -2.76 5.46
C ILE A 251 -24.26 -2.21 4.38
N ALA A 252 -24.11 -0.89 4.32
CA ALA A 252 -23.14 -0.24 3.44
C ALA A 252 -22.63 1.08 4.03
N THR A 253 -21.41 1.44 3.68
CA THR A 253 -20.86 2.77 3.92
C THR A 253 -20.17 3.33 2.68
N LEU A 254 -20.27 4.65 2.54
CA LEU A 254 -19.59 5.43 1.52
C LEU A 254 -18.84 6.58 2.19
N THR A 255 -17.55 6.67 1.99
CA THR A 255 -16.76 7.85 2.36
C THR A 255 -16.25 8.52 1.08
N VAL A 256 -16.61 9.79 0.90
CA VAL A 256 -16.16 10.62 -0.22
C VAL A 256 -15.23 11.70 0.33
N ARG A 257 -13.97 11.70 -0.09
CA ARG A 257 -13.02 12.78 0.19
C ARG A 257 -12.85 13.63 -1.06
N ALA A 258 -13.51 14.77 -1.04
CA ALA A 258 -13.46 15.74 -2.11
C ALA A 258 -12.30 16.71 -1.88
N SER A 259 -11.50 16.98 -2.90
CA SER A 259 -10.37 17.91 -2.85
C SER A 259 -10.69 19.17 -3.65
N TRP A 260 -10.43 20.36 -3.07
CA TRP A 260 -10.60 21.66 -3.74
C TRP A 260 -9.33 22.13 -4.45
N LEU A 261 -8.16 21.82 -3.90
CA LEU A 261 -6.92 22.44 -4.31
C LEU A 261 -6.01 21.51 -5.11
N TRP A 262 -5.67 20.34 -4.54
CA TRP A 262 -4.63 19.48 -5.10
C TRP A 262 -4.97 18.00 -4.93
N GLY A 263 -4.67 17.22 -5.97
CA GLY A 263 -4.81 15.77 -5.95
C GLY A 263 -6.21 15.28 -6.34
N ARG A 264 -6.35 13.97 -6.47
CA ARG A 264 -7.61 13.33 -6.88
C ARG A 264 -8.57 13.20 -5.71
N HIS A 265 -9.86 13.25 -6.00
CA HIS A 265 -10.89 12.82 -5.06
C HIS A 265 -10.70 11.34 -4.70
N ARG A 266 -11.18 10.92 -3.54
CA ARG A 266 -11.09 9.54 -3.11
C ARG A 266 -12.43 9.01 -2.67
N LEU A 267 -12.70 7.76 -3.05
CA LEU A 267 -13.88 7.01 -2.61
C LEU A 267 -13.44 5.80 -1.79
N GLU A 268 -14.17 5.54 -0.73
CA GLU A 268 -14.10 4.30 0.05
C GLU A 268 -15.52 3.74 0.12
N ILE A 269 -15.72 2.56 -0.42
CA ILE A 269 -17.02 1.86 -0.48
C ILE A 269 -16.87 0.56 0.27
N MET A 270 -17.79 0.28 1.17
CA MET A 270 -17.85 -0.98 1.90
C MET A 270 -19.31 -1.43 1.95
N VAL A 271 -19.55 -2.68 1.55
CA VAL A 271 -20.89 -3.27 1.52
C VAL A 271 -20.85 -4.65 2.17
N HIS A 272 -21.81 -4.94 3.01
CA HIS A 272 -21.97 -6.26 3.61
C HIS A 272 -22.16 -7.31 2.52
N PRO A 273 -21.53 -8.49 2.59
CA PRO A 273 -21.58 -9.50 1.54
C PRO A 273 -22.99 -9.85 1.06
N ASP A 274 -23.95 -9.93 1.95
CA ASP A 274 -25.36 -10.30 1.63
C ASP A 274 -26.10 -9.23 0.80
N TYR A 275 -25.56 -8.02 0.71
CA TYR A 275 -26.17 -6.88 -0.01
C TYR A 275 -25.37 -6.43 -1.22
N ARG A 276 -24.33 -7.17 -1.58
CA ARG A 276 -23.54 -6.89 -2.78
C ARG A 276 -24.38 -7.02 -4.03
N GLY A 277 -24.15 -6.14 -4.99
CA GLY A 277 -24.93 -6.02 -6.21
C GLY A 277 -26.25 -5.26 -6.07
N GLN A 278 -26.65 -4.87 -4.86
CA GLN A 278 -27.95 -4.19 -4.60
C GLN A 278 -27.80 -2.69 -4.38
N VAL A 279 -26.72 -2.23 -3.77
CA VAL A 279 -26.59 -0.84 -3.30
C VAL A 279 -25.41 -0.08 -3.94
N GLU A 280 -24.48 -0.76 -4.62
CA GLU A 280 -23.25 -0.17 -5.14
C GLU A 280 -23.51 0.95 -6.14
N GLU A 281 -24.52 0.78 -7.03
CA GLU A 281 -24.83 1.78 -8.03
C GLU A 281 -25.34 3.08 -7.38
N MET A 282 -26.18 2.96 -6.36
CA MET A 282 -26.63 4.09 -5.54
C MET A 282 -25.43 4.79 -4.87
N LEU A 283 -24.48 4.03 -4.30
CA LEU A 283 -23.30 4.59 -3.64
C LEU A 283 -22.40 5.32 -4.64
N VAL A 284 -22.12 4.71 -5.79
CA VAL A 284 -21.26 5.31 -6.82
C VAL A 284 -21.90 6.56 -7.42
N THR A 285 -23.16 6.52 -7.78
CA THR A 285 -23.86 7.69 -8.35
C THR A 285 -23.99 8.83 -7.35
N THR A 286 -24.23 8.53 -6.06
CA THR A 286 -24.20 9.54 -4.99
C THR A 286 -22.82 10.18 -4.88
N ALA A 287 -21.76 9.38 -4.88
CA ALA A 287 -20.39 9.89 -4.81
C ALA A 287 -20.07 10.82 -5.97
N LEU A 288 -20.40 10.42 -7.20
CA LEU A 288 -20.17 11.23 -8.40
C LEU A 288 -21.01 12.51 -8.41
N ALA A 289 -22.27 12.46 -8.01
CA ALA A 289 -23.13 13.64 -7.86
C ALA A 289 -22.60 14.65 -6.84
N LEU A 290 -22.11 14.16 -5.69
CA LEU A 290 -21.45 15.01 -4.70
C LEU A 290 -20.19 15.68 -5.26
N LEU A 291 -19.36 14.91 -5.99
CA LEU A 291 -18.11 15.39 -6.56
C LEU A 291 -18.31 16.33 -7.75
N GLY A 292 -19.45 16.28 -8.42
CA GLY A 292 -19.81 17.23 -9.49
C GLY A 292 -19.81 18.69 -9.05
N ASN A 293 -19.88 18.98 -7.75
CA ASN A 293 -19.80 20.33 -7.17
C ASN A 293 -18.34 20.80 -6.90
N TYR A 294 -17.36 19.97 -7.21
CA TYR A 294 -15.94 20.25 -6.97
C TYR A 294 -15.17 20.46 -8.27
N PRO A 295 -13.98 21.10 -8.24
CA PRO A 295 -13.15 21.20 -9.43
C PRO A 295 -12.97 19.85 -10.11
N GLY A 296 -12.97 19.82 -11.44
CA GLY A 296 -12.95 18.62 -12.28
C GLY A 296 -11.66 17.80 -12.19
N GLN A 297 -11.25 17.48 -10.96
CA GLN A 297 -10.15 16.56 -10.66
C GLN A 297 -10.64 15.12 -10.81
N GLY A 298 -9.71 14.22 -11.11
CA GLY A 298 -10.05 12.82 -11.20
C GLY A 298 -10.40 12.20 -9.84
N VAL A 299 -10.99 11.02 -9.88
CA VAL A 299 -11.37 10.22 -8.71
C VAL A 299 -10.53 8.96 -8.66
N ALA A 300 -10.03 8.61 -7.48
CA ALA A 300 -9.36 7.34 -7.23
C ALA A 300 -10.13 6.51 -6.21
N VAL A 301 -10.25 5.23 -6.47
CA VAL A 301 -10.85 4.25 -5.57
C VAL A 301 -9.99 3.00 -5.51
N LYS A 302 -9.85 2.41 -4.32
CA LYS A 302 -9.15 1.16 -4.12
C LYS A 302 -10.14 0.10 -3.66
N MET A 303 -10.24 -0.99 -4.41
CA MET A 303 -11.16 -2.08 -4.16
C MET A 303 -10.41 -3.40 -3.98
N SER A 304 -10.90 -4.29 -3.11
CA SER A 304 -10.44 -5.68 -3.10
C SER A 304 -10.77 -6.35 -4.43
N THR A 305 -9.84 -7.14 -4.97
CA THR A 305 -10.09 -7.93 -6.20
C THR A 305 -11.20 -8.97 -6.01
N SER A 306 -11.55 -9.30 -4.77
CA SER A 306 -12.67 -10.19 -4.46
C SER A 306 -14.04 -9.49 -4.55
N TYR A 307 -14.07 -8.17 -4.74
CA TYR A 307 -15.32 -7.40 -4.77
C TYR A 307 -15.66 -6.97 -6.21
N GLN A 308 -16.00 -7.97 -7.05
CA GLN A 308 -16.22 -7.78 -8.48
C GLN A 308 -17.44 -6.91 -8.78
N GLU A 309 -18.51 -7.01 -7.99
CA GLU A 309 -19.73 -6.23 -8.16
C GLU A 309 -19.45 -4.72 -8.15
N ALA A 310 -18.68 -4.26 -7.20
CA ALA A 310 -18.30 -2.84 -7.13
C ALA A 310 -17.36 -2.44 -8.26
N ILE A 311 -16.40 -3.31 -8.61
CA ILE A 311 -15.44 -3.05 -9.71
C ILE A 311 -16.20 -2.91 -11.05
N GLU A 312 -17.16 -3.79 -11.34
CA GLU A 312 -17.96 -3.73 -12.57
C GLU A 312 -18.83 -2.48 -12.65
N ILE A 313 -19.44 -2.08 -11.53
CA ILE A 313 -20.20 -0.83 -11.47
C ILE A 313 -19.30 0.38 -11.69
N LEU A 314 -18.16 0.46 -11.01
CA LEU A 314 -17.20 1.55 -11.21
C LEU A 314 -16.78 1.64 -12.68
N LYS A 315 -16.45 0.51 -13.33
CA LYS A 315 -16.12 0.48 -14.76
C LYS A 315 -17.25 1.00 -15.65
N ARG A 316 -18.50 0.65 -15.34
CA ARG A 316 -19.69 1.15 -16.06
C ARG A 316 -19.79 2.68 -15.99
N TYR A 317 -19.34 3.29 -14.88
CA TYR A 317 -19.27 4.75 -14.73
C TYR A 317 -17.93 5.36 -15.19
N GLY A 318 -17.16 4.63 -16.00
CA GLY A 318 -15.98 5.15 -16.69
C GLY A 318 -14.67 5.08 -15.89
N PHE A 319 -14.67 4.39 -14.75
CA PHE A 319 -13.41 4.13 -14.05
C PHE A 319 -12.58 3.10 -14.81
N VAL A 320 -11.29 3.37 -14.92
CA VAL A 320 -10.29 2.51 -15.56
C VAL A 320 -9.37 1.94 -14.49
N GLU A 321 -9.04 0.65 -14.60
CA GLU A 321 -8.03 0.04 -13.74
C GLU A 321 -6.65 0.62 -14.04
N GLU A 322 -6.01 1.19 -13.03
CA GLU A 322 -4.64 1.71 -13.14
C GLU A 322 -3.61 0.62 -12.83
N LYS A 323 -3.83 -0.06 -11.72
CA LYS A 323 -2.95 -1.14 -11.27
C LYS A 323 -3.67 -2.07 -10.31
N THR A 324 -3.28 -3.34 -10.37
CA THR A 324 -3.67 -4.34 -9.37
C THR A 324 -2.43 -4.80 -8.62
N LEU A 325 -2.47 -4.72 -7.30
CA LEU A 325 -1.42 -5.19 -6.40
C LEU A 325 -1.87 -6.49 -5.73
N VAL A 326 -1.02 -7.48 -5.75
CA VAL A 326 -1.18 -8.74 -5.03
C VAL A 326 -0.31 -8.70 -3.78
N GLN A 327 -0.90 -8.93 -2.64
CA GLN A 327 -0.16 -9.16 -1.40
C GLN A 327 0.11 -10.63 -1.25
N MET A 328 1.38 -10.97 -1.02
CA MET A 328 1.80 -12.36 -0.83
C MET A 328 2.44 -12.53 0.54
N ARG A 329 2.36 -13.74 1.09
CA ARG A 329 2.91 -14.11 2.40
C ARG A 329 3.65 -15.44 2.34
N LEU A 330 4.75 -15.49 3.05
CA LEU A 330 5.49 -16.71 3.40
C LEU A 330 5.45 -16.88 4.91
N ASN A 331 4.99 -18.02 5.41
CA ASN A 331 5.16 -18.42 6.79
C ASN A 331 6.58 -18.98 6.98
N LEU A 332 7.27 -18.59 8.09
CA LEU A 332 8.69 -18.89 8.31
C LEU A 332 8.92 -20.14 9.18
#